data_f9414c0f175b7a13bcd995eb9982f9fd
#
_entry.id   f9414c0f175b7a13bcd995eb9982f9fd
#
_cell.length_a   1.000
_cell.length_b   1.000
_cell.length_c   1.000
_cell.angle_alpha   90.00
_cell.angle_beta   90.00
_cell.angle_gamma   90.00
#
_symmetry.space_group_name_H-M   'P 1'
#
loop_
_entity.id
_entity.type
_entity.pdbx_description
1 polymer ?
#
loop_
_entity_poly.entity_id
_entity_poly.type
_entity_poly.pdbx_seq_one_letter_code
_entity_poly.pdbx_strand_id
1 'polypeptide(L)'
;MGTTEIKKIIGAILFASGREVKISEITHILDIDNKQIEAIIQEMKIKLENEQSSIEIIKVNDAYQMCVKKEYYEYIYPIFDNRTKPNLSTAAFETLAIIAYNPKITRAEIEQIRGVASDSSIYKLLEYNLIEEAEKLDLPGRARAYRTTNEFLKMFGISNLEELPELPRYKIDENEQIVIEDIMEAPTPERENRV
;
A
#
# COMPACT_ATOMS: atom_id res chain seq x y z
N MET A 1 -19.60 -27.07 8.63
CA MET A 1 -18.40 -26.65 9.34
C MET A 1 -18.75 -25.56 10.33
N GLY A 2 -18.27 -25.59 11.58
CA GLY A 2 -18.55 -24.54 12.57
C GLY A 2 -17.65 -23.31 12.37
N THR A 3 -18.14 -22.11 12.73
CA THR A 3 -17.38 -20.85 12.55
C THR A 3 -15.99 -20.88 13.17
N THR A 4 -15.81 -21.53 14.32
CA THR A 4 -14.52 -21.68 15.00
C THR A 4 -13.52 -22.49 14.16
N GLU A 5 -13.99 -23.52 13.48
CA GLU A 5 -13.13 -24.34 12.61
C GLU A 5 -12.74 -23.61 11.35
N ILE A 6 -13.69 -22.85 10.76
CA ILE A 6 -13.42 -21.99 9.61
C ILE A 6 -12.31 -20.96 9.94
N LYS A 7 -12.37 -20.30 11.10
CA LYS A 7 -11.32 -19.37 11.57
C LYS A 7 -9.94 -20.04 11.66
N LYS A 8 -9.88 -21.28 12.16
CA LYS A 8 -8.63 -22.02 12.24
C LYS A 8 -8.05 -22.32 10.86
N ILE A 9 -8.92 -22.71 9.91
CA ILE A 9 -8.50 -23.02 8.54
C ILE A 9 -8.01 -21.74 7.83
N ILE A 10 -8.77 -20.63 7.91
CA ILE A 10 -8.34 -19.36 7.35
C ILE A 10 -7.00 -18.91 7.95
N GLY A 11 -6.85 -19.01 9.29
CA GLY A 11 -5.60 -18.68 9.96
C GLY A 11 -4.43 -19.53 9.46
N ALA A 12 -4.63 -20.83 9.28
CA ALA A 12 -3.62 -21.73 8.74
C ALA A 12 -3.24 -21.39 7.29
N ILE A 13 -4.22 -21.07 6.44
CA ILE A 13 -3.99 -20.66 5.06
C ILE A 13 -3.15 -19.37 5.00
N LEU A 14 -3.57 -18.34 5.73
CA LEU A 14 -2.87 -17.04 5.74
C LEU A 14 -1.45 -17.14 6.31
N PHE A 15 -1.27 -17.94 7.36
CA PHE A 15 0.05 -18.17 7.96
C PHE A 15 0.98 -18.95 7.03
N ALA A 16 0.50 -20.06 6.46
CA ALA A 16 1.33 -20.94 5.63
C ALA A 16 1.67 -20.33 4.26
N SER A 17 0.83 -19.43 3.74
CA SER A 17 1.05 -18.82 2.43
C SER A 17 2.27 -17.89 2.40
N GLY A 18 2.56 -17.18 3.48
CA GLY A 18 3.64 -16.18 3.54
C GLY A 18 3.46 -15.01 2.57
N ARG A 19 2.34 -14.96 1.85
CA ARG A 19 1.97 -13.94 0.87
C ARG A 19 0.53 -13.51 1.06
N GLU A 20 0.10 -12.50 0.31
CA GLU A 20 -1.32 -12.20 0.19
C GLU A 20 -2.09 -13.34 -0.47
N VAL A 21 -3.25 -13.67 0.08
CA VAL A 21 -4.19 -14.67 -0.44
C VAL A 21 -5.46 -13.94 -0.83
N LYS A 22 -5.89 -14.10 -2.08
CA LYS A 22 -7.12 -13.49 -2.57
C LYS A 22 -8.32 -14.10 -1.87
N ILE A 23 -9.33 -13.28 -1.63
CA ILE A 23 -10.57 -13.77 -1.01
C ILE A 23 -11.23 -14.88 -1.83
N SER A 24 -11.12 -14.79 -3.17
CA SER A 24 -11.62 -15.82 -4.09
C SER A 24 -10.92 -17.18 -3.93
N GLU A 25 -9.63 -17.21 -3.56
CA GLU A 25 -8.91 -18.46 -3.28
C GLU A 25 -9.50 -19.13 -2.02
N ILE A 26 -9.75 -18.35 -0.98
CA ILE A 26 -10.34 -18.86 0.28
C ILE A 26 -11.77 -19.33 0.06
N THR A 27 -12.58 -18.54 -0.65
CA THR A 27 -13.95 -18.90 -1.02
C THR A 27 -14.02 -20.23 -1.78
N HIS A 28 -13.14 -20.41 -2.74
CA HIS A 28 -13.09 -21.64 -3.55
C HIS A 28 -12.74 -22.88 -2.71
N ILE A 29 -11.85 -22.73 -1.72
CA ILE A 29 -11.44 -23.85 -0.83
C ILE A 29 -12.55 -24.21 0.17
N LEU A 30 -13.23 -23.20 0.72
CA LEU A 30 -14.18 -23.41 1.82
C LEU A 30 -15.62 -23.52 1.35
N ASP A 31 -15.93 -23.19 0.09
CA ASP A 31 -17.28 -23.08 -0.47
C ASP A 31 -18.18 -22.17 0.39
N ILE A 32 -17.64 -20.98 0.73
CA ILE A 32 -18.30 -19.98 1.58
C ILE A 32 -18.29 -18.65 0.83
N ASP A 33 -19.37 -17.89 0.92
CA ASP A 33 -19.54 -16.59 0.29
C ASP A 33 -18.47 -15.56 0.75
N ASN A 34 -18.04 -14.68 -0.17
CA ASN A 34 -17.04 -13.66 0.08
C ASN A 34 -17.36 -12.80 1.31
N LYS A 35 -18.62 -12.35 1.46
CA LYS A 35 -19.03 -11.50 2.58
C LYS A 35 -18.91 -12.21 3.93
N GLN A 36 -19.19 -13.52 3.96
CA GLN A 36 -19.02 -14.32 5.16
C GLN A 36 -17.55 -14.50 5.50
N ILE A 37 -16.68 -14.73 4.51
CA ILE A 37 -15.24 -14.80 4.71
C ILE A 37 -14.70 -13.45 5.24
N GLU A 38 -15.11 -12.34 4.66
CA GLU A 38 -14.70 -11.01 5.12
C GLU A 38 -15.11 -10.74 6.57
N ALA A 39 -16.35 -11.07 6.93
CA ALA A 39 -16.83 -10.95 8.31
C ALA A 39 -16.00 -11.79 9.28
N ILE A 40 -15.69 -13.03 8.92
CA ILE A 40 -14.88 -13.94 9.74
C ILE A 40 -13.45 -13.39 9.91
N ILE A 41 -12.84 -12.90 8.83
CA ILE A 41 -11.51 -12.30 8.90
C ILE A 41 -11.52 -11.04 9.77
N GLN A 42 -12.56 -10.21 9.69
CA GLN A 42 -12.69 -9.04 10.53
C GLN A 42 -12.79 -9.41 12.03
N GLU A 43 -13.53 -10.45 12.38
CA GLU A 43 -13.57 -10.96 13.76
C GLU A 43 -12.19 -11.48 14.21
N MET A 44 -11.44 -12.13 13.31
CA MET A 44 -10.08 -12.58 13.60
C MET A 44 -9.13 -11.41 13.85
N LYS A 45 -9.23 -10.31 13.06
CA LYS A 45 -8.44 -9.09 13.25
C LYS A 45 -8.69 -8.48 14.63
N ILE A 46 -9.96 -8.27 14.98
CA ILE A 46 -10.37 -7.73 16.29
C ILE A 46 -9.83 -8.61 17.44
N LYS A 47 -9.90 -9.93 17.27
CA LYS A 47 -9.38 -10.86 18.28
C LYS A 47 -7.87 -10.69 18.48
N LEU A 48 -7.08 -10.66 17.38
CA LEU A 48 -5.63 -10.47 17.44
C LEU A 48 -5.25 -9.13 18.09
N GLU A 49 -6.05 -8.09 17.85
CA GLU A 49 -5.86 -6.77 18.44
C GLU A 49 -6.12 -6.79 19.96
N ASN A 50 -7.26 -7.37 20.39
CA ASN A 50 -7.65 -7.50 21.79
C ASN A 50 -6.66 -8.37 22.60
N GLU A 51 -6.07 -9.39 21.98
CA GLU A 51 -5.05 -10.25 22.58
C GLU A 51 -3.65 -9.63 22.58
N GLN A 52 -3.50 -8.39 22.12
CA GLN A 52 -2.21 -7.70 21.98
C GLN A 52 -1.19 -8.55 21.20
N SER A 53 -1.64 -9.26 20.18
CA SER A 53 -0.81 -10.13 19.37
C SER A 53 0.31 -9.35 18.66
N SER A 54 1.48 -9.97 18.49
CA SER A 54 2.56 -9.44 17.67
C SER A 54 2.32 -9.59 16.15
N ILE A 55 1.28 -10.36 15.77
CA ILE A 55 0.87 -10.55 14.38
C ILE A 55 -0.48 -9.86 14.11
N GLU A 56 -0.68 -9.48 12.87
CA GLU A 56 -1.91 -8.86 12.39
C GLU A 56 -2.32 -9.46 11.03
N ILE A 57 -3.56 -9.21 10.62
CA ILE A 57 -4.05 -9.52 9.28
C ILE A 57 -4.30 -8.20 8.57
N ILE A 58 -3.55 -7.92 7.51
CA ILE A 58 -3.72 -6.74 6.67
C ILE A 58 -4.57 -7.08 5.45
N LYS A 59 -5.29 -6.08 4.93
CA LYS A 59 -5.97 -6.15 3.63
C LYS A 59 -5.13 -5.42 2.60
N VAL A 60 -4.98 -6.02 1.44
CA VAL A 60 -4.25 -5.46 0.29
C VAL A 60 -5.12 -5.71 -0.94
N ASN A 61 -5.81 -4.70 -1.42
CA ASN A 61 -6.83 -4.81 -2.47
C ASN A 61 -7.92 -5.85 -2.11
N ASP A 62 -8.07 -6.90 -2.92
CA ASP A 62 -9.00 -8.01 -2.76
C ASP A 62 -8.41 -9.23 -2.03
N ALA A 63 -7.25 -9.04 -1.38
CA ALA A 63 -6.50 -10.09 -0.71
C ALA A 63 -6.23 -9.78 0.76
N TYR A 64 -5.89 -10.83 1.53
CA TYR A 64 -5.49 -10.72 2.93
C TYR A 64 -4.14 -11.37 3.16
N GLN A 65 -3.35 -10.83 4.07
CA GLN A 65 -2.06 -11.39 4.48
C GLN A 65 -1.93 -11.34 5.99
N MET A 66 -1.41 -12.43 6.58
CA MET A 66 -0.95 -12.44 7.96
C MET A 66 0.50 -12.00 8.01
N CYS A 67 0.79 -11.02 8.83
CA CYS A 67 2.14 -10.45 8.97
C CYS A 67 2.42 -10.06 10.41
N VAL A 68 3.67 -9.73 10.69
CA VAL A 68 4.07 -9.18 11.98
C VAL A 68 3.78 -7.68 11.99
N LYS A 69 3.35 -7.15 13.14
CA LYS A 69 3.15 -5.70 13.32
C LYS A 69 4.45 -4.93 13.15
N LYS A 70 4.36 -3.71 12.60
CA LYS A 70 5.52 -2.86 12.28
C LYS A 70 6.42 -2.57 13.48
N GLU A 71 5.84 -2.50 14.69
CA GLU A 71 6.58 -2.23 15.93
C GLU A 71 7.64 -3.30 16.27
N TYR A 72 7.51 -4.51 15.70
CA TYR A 72 8.46 -5.60 15.91
C TYR A 72 9.48 -5.77 14.78
N TYR A 73 9.44 -4.95 13.74
CA TYR A 73 10.31 -5.09 12.57
C TYR A 73 11.79 -4.94 12.90
N GLU A 74 12.16 -4.09 13.85
CA GLU A 74 13.55 -3.91 14.28
C GLU A 74 14.18 -5.20 14.82
N TYR A 75 13.36 -6.11 15.39
CA TYR A 75 13.83 -7.40 15.93
C TYR A 75 13.87 -8.49 14.86
N ILE A 76 13.12 -8.35 13.78
CA ILE A 76 12.93 -9.38 12.74
C ILE A 76 13.90 -9.20 11.59
N TYR A 77 14.11 -7.96 11.13
CA TYR A 77 14.99 -7.68 10.02
C TYR A 77 16.41 -8.21 10.15
N PRO A 78 17.08 -8.17 11.31
CA PRO A 78 18.42 -8.73 11.45
C PRO A 78 18.49 -10.25 11.21
N ILE A 79 17.37 -10.95 11.37
CA ILE A 79 17.31 -12.42 11.24
C ILE A 79 16.89 -12.82 9.82
N PHE A 80 15.94 -12.14 9.24
CA PHE A 80 15.26 -12.60 8.02
C PHE A 80 15.57 -11.78 6.77
N ASP A 81 16.03 -10.55 6.92
CA ASP A 81 16.25 -9.66 5.77
C ASP A 81 17.65 -9.07 5.76
N ASN A 82 18.49 -9.57 4.87
CA ASN A 82 19.75 -8.93 4.51
C ASN A 82 19.54 -7.75 3.52
N ARG A 83 18.30 -7.50 3.11
CA ARG A 83 17.98 -6.36 2.25
C ARG A 83 17.83 -5.11 3.11
N THR A 84 18.63 -4.12 2.84
CA THR A 84 18.46 -2.78 3.41
C THR A 84 17.06 -2.28 3.08
N LYS A 85 16.36 -1.68 4.08
CA LYS A 85 15.10 -0.94 3.84
C LYS A 85 15.28 -0.09 2.59
N PRO A 86 14.27 -0.02 1.69
CA PRO A 86 14.34 0.84 0.53
C PRO A 86 14.75 2.25 0.94
N ASN A 87 16.00 2.62 0.70
CA ASN A 87 16.46 3.99 0.93
C ASN A 87 16.16 4.78 -0.34
N LEU A 88 14.94 5.30 -0.41
CA LEU A 88 14.50 6.11 -1.53
C LEU A 88 15.01 7.53 -1.36
N SER A 89 15.66 8.05 -2.40
CA SER A 89 15.98 9.48 -2.49
C SER A 89 14.69 10.30 -2.64
N THR A 90 14.77 11.60 -2.35
CA THR A 90 13.66 12.54 -2.59
C THR A 90 13.14 12.44 -4.02
N ALA A 91 14.02 12.36 -5.01
CA ALA A 91 13.65 12.19 -6.42
C ALA A 91 12.89 10.89 -6.70
N ALA A 92 13.25 9.79 -6.02
CA ALA A 92 12.52 8.52 -6.12
C ALA A 92 11.15 8.59 -5.44
N PHE A 93 11.04 9.25 -4.29
CA PHE A 93 9.76 9.49 -3.63
C PHE A 93 8.81 10.36 -4.47
N GLU A 94 9.31 11.44 -5.07
CA GLU A 94 8.53 12.28 -6.00
C GLU A 94 8.00 11.44 -7.17
N THR A 95 8.88 10.66 -7.80
CA THR A 95 8.51 9.79 -8.92
C THR A 95 7.45 8.75 -8.50
N LEU A 96 7.61 8.15 -7.32
CA LEU A 96 6.69 7.17 -6.77
C LEU A 96 5.31 7.80 -6.51
N ALA A 97 5.27 9.01 -5.93
CA ALA A 97 4.03 9.76 -5.70
C ALA A 97 3.32 10.05 -7.02
N ILE A 98 4.05 10.54 -8.04
CA ILE A 98 3.46 10.80 -9.37
C ILE A 98 2.80 9.54 -9.93
N ILE A 99 3.47 8.39 -9.84
CA ILE A 99 2.93 7.12 -10.33
C ILE A 99 1.71 6.66 -9.52
N ALA A 100 1.72 6.86 -8.20
CA ALA A 100 0.63 6.47 -7.33
C ALA A 100 -0.68 7.25 -7.61
N TYR A 101 -0.55 8.54 -7.88
CA TYR A 101 -1.69 9.39 -8.23
C TYR A 101 -2.10 9.33 -9.72
N ASN A 102 -1.27 8.74 -10.58
CA ASN A 102 -1.52 8.63 -12.01
C ASN A 102 -1.29 7.18 -12.48
N PRO A 103 -2.21 6.25 -12.17
CA PRO A 103 -2.05 4.85 -12.59
C PRO A 103 -1.94 4.75 -14.11
N LYS A 104 -0.99 3.95 -14.60
CA LYS A 104 -0.64 3.78 -16.01
C LYS A 104 0.03 4.99 -16.67
N ILE A 105 0.77 5.79 -15.93
CA ILE A 105 1.54 6.91 -16.44
C ILE A 105 2.80 6.42 -17.19
N THR A 106 3.14 7.07 -18.29
CA THR A 106 4.35 6.79 -19.06
C THR A 106 5.56 7.54 -18.49
N ARG A 107 6.78 7.07 -18.83
CA ARG A 107 8.01 7.78 -18.47
C ARG A 107 8.01 9.23 -18.96
N ALA A 108 7.60 9.48 -20.21
CA ALA A 108 7.61 10.83 -20.78
C ALA A 108 6.69 11.78 -19.99
N GLU A 109 5.52 11.32 -19.57
CA GLU A 109 4.61 12.09 -18.72
C GLU A 109 5.19 12.36 -17.32
N ILE A 110 5.86 11.36 -16.72
CA ILE A 110 6.57 11.55 -15.44
C ILE A 110 7.64 12.62 -15.58
N GLU A 111 8.47 12.56 -16.62
CA GLU A 111 9.52 13.54 -16.90
C GLU A 111 8.95 14.93 -17.21
N GLN A 112 7.80 15.01 -17.88
CA GLN A 112 7.09 16.26 -18.10
C GLN A 112 6.62 16.90 -16.78
N ILE A 113 6.07 16.11 -15.86
CA ILE A 113 5.62 16.60 -14.54
C ILE A 113 6.82 17.04 -13.69
N ARG A 114 7.91 16.26 -13.70
CA ARG A 114 9.08 16.54 -12.87
C ARG A 114 10.02 17.61 -13.45
N GLY A 115 9.95 17.87 -14.74
CA GLY A 115 10.88 18.77 -15.45
C GLY A 115 12.31 18.22 -15.60
N VAL A 116 12.57 16.97 -15.20
CA VAL A 116 13.89 16.33 -15.23
C VAL A 116 13.79 14.85 -15.56
N ALA A 117 14.89 14.26 -16.06
CA ALA A 117 14.97 12.83 -16.37
C ALA A 117 14.66 11.97 -15.13
N SER A 118 13.94 10.86 -15.33
CA SER A 118 13.44 10.01 -14.25
C SER A 118 13.93 8.56 -14.30
N ASP A 119 14.82 8.21 -15.23
CA ASP A 119 15.29 6.84 -15.44
C ASP A 119 15.81 6.18 -14.17
N SER A 120 16.72 6.84 -13.46
CA SER A 120 17.33 6.28 -12.25
C SER A 120 16.32 6.05 -11.13
N SER A 121 15.34 6.95 -10.99
CA SER A 121 14.26 6.82 -10.02
C SER A 121 13.34 5.64 -10.38
N ILE A 122 12.92 5.55 -11.64
CA ILE A 122 12.07 4.46 -12.13
C ILE A 122 12.77 3.10 -11.97
N TYR A 123 14.05 3.01 -12.37
CA TYR A 123 14.84 1.78 -12.19
C TYR A 123 14.89 1.34 -10.73
N LYS A 124 15.16 2.28 -9.81
CA LYS A 124 15.23 2.00 -8.38
C LYS A 124 13.89 1.53 -7.81
N LEU A 125 12.79 2.14 -8.26
CA LEU A 125 11.43 1.75 -7.83
C LEU A 125 11.04 0.35 -8.35
N LEU A 126 11.45 0.00 -9.57
CA LEU A 126 11.29 -1.35 -10.12
C LEU A 126 12.13 -2.38 -9.34
N GLU A 127 13.39 -2.04 -9.01
CA GLU A 127 14.29 -2.90 -8.21
C GLU A 127 13.69 -3.23 -6.83
N TYR A 128 13.04 -2.25 -6.20
CA TYR A 128 12.36 -2.46 -4.92
C TYR A 128 10.95 -3.03 -5.06
N ASN A 129 10.51 -3.35 -6.28
CA ASN A 129 9.17 -3.85 -6.57
C ASN A 129 8.05 -2.93 -6.05
N LEU A 130 8.29 -1.62 -5.97
CA LEU A 130 7.28 -0.64 -5.58
C LEU A 130 6.39 -0.22 -6.75
N ILE A 131 6.92 -0.34 -7.96
CA ILE A 131 6.19 -0.14 -9.21
C ILE A 131 6.43 -1.32 -10.14
N GLU A 132 5.55 -1.50 -11.10
CA GLU A 132 5.66 -2.47 -12.18
C GLU A 132 5.26 -1.86 -13.51
N GLU A 133 5.68 -2.50 -14.62
CA GLU A 133 5.21 -2.12 -15.95
C GLU A 133 3.73 -2.51 -16.08
N ALA A 134 2.88 -1.53 -16.38
CA ALA A 134 1.49 -1.77 -16.75
C ALA A 134 1.41 -2.26 -18.20
N GLU A 135 0.23 -2.76 -18.59
CA GLU A 135 -0.03 -3.12 -19.98
C GLU A 135 0.28 -1.94 -20.91
N LYS A 136 0.89 -2.26 -22.06
CA LYS A 136 1.27 -1.26 -23.06
C LYS A 136 0.03 -0.47 -23.48
N LEU A 137 0.12 0.84 -23.41
CA LEU A 137 -0.90 1.71 -23.93
C LEU A 137 -0.91 1.63 -25.48
N ASP A 138 -2.10 1.67 -26.08
CA ASP A 138 -2.27 1.79 -27.54
C ASP A 138 -1.89 3.21 -28.03
N LEU A 139 -0.68 3.65 -27.69
CA LEU A 139 -0.11 4.93 -28.10
C LEU A 139 0.95 4.69 -29.19
N PRO A 140 1.18 5.68 -30.08
CA PRO A 140 2.27 5.63 -31.03
C PRO A 140 3.61 5.37 -30.31
N GLY A 141 4.35 4.34 -30.74
CA GLY A 141 5.60 3.93 -30.11
C GLY A 141 5.46 2.91 -28.98
N ARG A 142 4.25 2.43 -28.62
CA ARG A 142 4.00 1.44 -27.57
C ARG A 142 4.74 1.78 -26.28
N ALA A 143 4.59 3.01 -25.79
CA ALA A 143 5.24 3.50 -24.59
C ALA A 143 4.91 2.59 -23.39
N ARG A 144 5.93 2.29 -22.58
CA ARG A 144 5.75 1.59 -21.30
C ARG A 144 5.10 2.51 -20.32
N ALA A 145 4.05 2.04 -19.69
CA ALA A 145 3.41 2.71 -18.57
C ALA A 145 3.78 2.02 -17.25
N TYR A 146 3.68 2.72 -16.15
CA TYR A 146 3.99 2.23 -14.80
C TYR A 146 2.77 2.35 -13.90
N ARG A 147 2.69 1.45 -12.94
CA ARG A 147 1.72 1.49 -11.84
C ARG A 147 2.37 1.01 -10.55
N THR A 148 1.79 1.32 -9.43
CA THR A 148 2.21 0.81 -8.12
C THR A 148 1.84 -0.67 -7.95
N THR A 149 2.56 -1.35 -7.08
CA THR A 149 2.37 -2.76 -6.73
C THR A 149 1.70 -2.93 -5.35
N ASN A 150 1.42 -4.17 -4.97
CA ASN A 150 0.99 -4.48 -3.61
C ASN A 150 2.08 -4.17 -2.57
N GLU A 151 3.37 -4.25 -2.93
CA GLU A 151 4.46 -3.87 -2.02
C GLU A 151 4.44 -2.37 -1.68
N PHE A 152 4.04 -1.51 -2.63
CA PHE A 152 3.76 -0.11 -2.36
C PHE A 152 2.68 0.05 -1.29
N LEU A 153 1.53 -0.61 -1.43
CA LEU A 153 0.44 -0.54 -0.46
C LEU A 153 0.88 -0.98 0.94
N LYS A 154 1.61 -2.08 1.02
CA LYS A 154 2.18 -2.59 2.29
C LYS A 154 3.17 -1.62 2.91
N MET A 155 4.06 -1.03 2.11
CA MET A 155 5.06 -0.06 2.57
C MET A 155 4.41 1.16 3.22
N PHE A 156 3.33 1.67 2.63
CA PHE A 156 2.60 2.83 3.13
C PHE A 156 1.51 2.46 4.15
N GLY A 157 1.17 1.17 4.29
CA GLY A 157 0.17 0.68 5.23
C GLY A 157 -1.26 1.05 4.85
N ILE A 158 -1.53 1.14 3.54
CA ILE A 158 -2.85 1.38 2.96
C ILE A 158 -3.36 0.11 2.28
N SER A 159 -4.68 -0.05 2.22
CA SER A 159 -5.30 -1.25 1.64
C SER A 159 -5.49 -1.15 0.12
N ASN A 160 -5.64 0.08 -0.39
CA ASN A 160 -5.80 0.38 -1.81
C ASN A 160 -5.41 1.84 -2.09
N LEU A 161 -5.36 2.23 -3.36
CA LEU A 161 -4.98 3.60 -3.75
C LEU A 161 -6.02 4.67 -3.39
N GLU A 162 -7.26 4.30 -3.11
CA GLU A 162 -8.31 5.25 -2.70
C GLU A 162 -8.06 5.83 -1.31
N GLU A 163 -7.22 5.16 -0.51
CA GLU A 163 -6.80 5.65 0.82
C GLU A 163 -5.66 6.69 0.75
N LEU A 164 -5.16 7.00 -0.46
CA LEU A 164 -4.18 8.09 -0.61
C LEU A 164 -4.82 9.43 -0.25
N PRO A 165 -4.07 10.33 0.43
CA PRO A 165 -4.55 11.68 0.72
C PRO A 165 -4.95 12.43 -0.55
N GLU A 166 -6.01 13.21 -0.49
CA GLU A 166 -6.36 14.09 -1.61
C GLU A 166 -5.23 15.10 -1.87
N LEU A 167 -4.93 15.33 -3.15
CA LEU A 167 -3.96 16.35 -3.51
C LEU A 167 -4.52 17.73 -3.15
N PRO A 168 -3.71 18.63 -2.56
CA PRO A 168 -4.13 19.97 -2.27
C PRO A 168 -4.65 20.66 -3.55
N ARG A 169 -5.82 21.25 -3.48
CA ARG A 169 -6.36 22.06 -4.57
C ARG A 169 -5.74 23.46 -4.49
N TYR A 170 -5.08 23.85 -5.56
CA TYR A 170 -4.56 25.21 -5.69
C TYR A 170 -5.50 26.02 -6.55
N LYS A 171 -5.92 27.19 -6.06
CA LYS A 171 -6.53 28.22 -6.91
C LYS A 171 -5.47 29.27 -7.22
N ILE A 172 -5.47 29.72 -8.45
CA ILE A 172 -4.72 30.91 -8.86
C ILE A 172 -5.66 32.09 -8.59
N ASP A 173 -5.27 33.01 -7.71
CA ASP A 173 -6.04 34.23 -7.47
C ASP A 173 -5.93 35.18 -8.65
N GLU A 174 -6.73 36.28 -8.63
CA GLU A 174 -6.76 37.30 -9.69
C GLU A 174 -5.39 38.01 -9.89
N ASN A 175 -4.45 37.83 -8.97
CA ASN A 175 -3.09 38.38 -9.04
C ASN A 175 -2.04 37.37 -9.48
N GLU A 176 -2.45 36.19 -10.03
CA GLU A 176 -1.57 35.07 -10.40
C GLU A 176 -0.78 34.46 -9.23
N GLN A 177 -1.23 34.65 -7.98
CA GLN A 177 -0.64 34.00 -6.82
C GLN A 177 -1.32 32.66 -6.56
N ILE A 178 -0.50 31.65 -6.26
CA ILE A 178 -1.01 30.33 -5.89
C ILE A 178 -1.49 30.41 -4.43
N VAL A 179 -2.80 30.24 -4.22
CA VAL A 179 -3.41 30.16 -2.90
C VAL A 179 -3.75 28.70 -2.60
N ILE A 180 -3.30 28.20 -1.45
CA ILE A 180 -3.70 26.87 -0.96
C ILE A 180 -5.09 27.04 -0.35
N GLU A 181 -6.12 26.43 -0.95
CA GLU A 181 -7.43 26.33 -0.30
C GLU A 181 -7.30 25.44 0.94
N ASP A 182 -7.70 25.99 2.07
CA ASP A 182 -7.66 25.45 3.42
C ASP A 182 -7.32 23.95 3.53
N ILE A 183 -6.11 23.70 3.98
CA ILE A 183 -5.79 22.39 4.55
C ILE A 183 -6.70 22.30 5.79
N MET A 184 -7.73 21.46 5.77
CA MET A 184 -8.46 21.07 6.95
C MET A 184 -7.42 20.77 8.03
N GLU A 185 -7.48 21.51 9.14
CA GLU A 185 -6.57 21.37 10.27
C GLU A 185 -6.40 19.87 10.60
N ALA A 186 -5.21 19.36 10.36
CA ALA A 186 -4.83 18.09 10.93
C ALA A 186 -5.00 18.21 12.46
N PRO A 187 -5.66 17.27 13.13
CA PRO A 187 -5.82 17.34 14.58
C PRO A 187 -4.43 17.45 15.22
N THR A 188 -4.18 18.57 15.87
CA THR A 188 -2.95 18.84 16.60
C THR A 188 -2.83 17.77 17.70
N PRO A 189 -1.75 17.00 17.80
CA PRO A 189 -1.58 16.07 18.91
C PRO A 189 -1.51 16.88 20.19
N GLU A 190 -2.46 16.67 21.11
CA GLU A 190 -2.47 17.25 22.44
C GLU A 190 -1.14 16.90 23.11
N ARG A 191 -0.37 17.92 23.42
CA ARG A 191 0.81 17.77 24.27
C ARG A 191 0.31 17.48 25.69
N GLU A 192 0.35 16.21 26.09
CA GLU A 192 0.24 15.87 27.52
C GLU A 192 1.33 16.61 28.30
N ASN A 193 0.91 17.63 29.03
CA ASN A 193 1.70 18.23 30.08
C ASN A 193 1.92 17.19 31.19
N ARG A 194 3.10 16.60 31.23
CA ARG A 194 3.57 15.93 32.45
C ARG A 194 4.01 16.99 33.44
N VAL A 195 3.26 17.10 34.52
CA VAL A 195 3.69 17.63 35.79
C VAL A 195 4.16 16.47 36.66
#